data_63f8d51ada8f52083e16269c64038d0c
#
_entry.id   63f8d51ada8f52083e16269c64038d0c
#
_cell.length_a   1.000
_cell.length_b   1.000
_cell.length_c   1.000
_cell.angle_alpha   90.00
_cell.angle_beta   90.00
_cell.angle_gamma   90.00
#
_symmetry.space_group_name_H-M   'P 1'
#
loop_
_entity.id
_entity.type
_entity.pdbx_description
1 polymer ?
#
loop_
_entity_poly.entity_id
_entity_poly.type
_entity_poly.pdbx_seq_one_letter_code
_entity_poly.pdbx_strand_id
1 'polypeptide(L)'
;MARRRRVRWDRILITGLILFALIFMLYSCFSQDESGNDEPQNTTATQVETTQPAKKFTVTLDAGHGGNDVGCHNGDETRLEKDDNLAITLAVQKELQKFPNVEILMTRSDDTFISLENRCKVANEGHSDLFISFHRNSATEGNGVEIWINENSETGDALLASNILAALERVGVTKNRGTKEGYRDADGKNYYVNRHTDMPSCLTELGFLSNEEDNTYFDTKQAEYAKEIAQAIIDTGKQLNLYKEETAPAQSEPASTEATT
;
A
#
# COMPACT_ATOMS: atom_id res chain seq x y z
N MET A 1 -44.55 18.23 26.19
CA MET A 1 -44.92 17.08 25.28
C MET A 1 -44.50 17.42 23.85
N ALA A 2 -43.51 16.82 23.35
CA ALA A 2 -42.97 17.05 21.98
C ALA A 2 -43.71 16.17 20.98
N ARG A 3 -44.37 16.79 20.01
CA ARG A 3 -45.16 16.16 18.97
C ARG A 3 -44.19 15.56 17.91
N ARG A 4 -44.00 14.24 17.89
CA ARG A 4 -43.22 13.55 16.83
C ARG A 4 -43.91 13.71 15.47
N ARG A 5 -43.26 14.39 14.52
CA ARG A 5 -43.70 14.44 13.11
C ARG A 5 -43.49 13.05 12.50
N ARG A 6 -44.57 12.39 12.09
CA ARG A 6 -44.48 11.16 11.29
C ARG A 6 -44.06 11.52 9.88
N VAL A 7 -42.92 10.94 9.44
CA VAL A 7 -42.49 11.03 8.05
C VAL A 7 -43.47 10.24 7.19
N ARG A 8 -44.00 10.88 6.15
CA ARG A 8 -44.95 10.26 5.24
C ARG A 8 -44.22 9.55 4.12
N TRP A 9 -43.87 8.33 4.36
CA TRP A 9 -43.15 7.42 3.43
C TRP A 9 -43.90 7.20 2.11
N ASP A 10 -45.22 7.24 2.13
CA ASP A 10 -46.10 7.17 0.98
C ASP A 10 -45.79 8.24 -0.08
N ARG A 11 -45.48 9.46 0.34
CA ARG A 11 -45.13 10.56 -0.59
C ARG A 11 -43.72 10.42 -1.15
N ILE A 12 -42.78 9.89 -0.38
CA ILE A 12 -41.40 9.70 -0.82
C ILE A 12 -41.33 8.60 -1.90
N LEU A 13 -42.08 7.51 -1.73
CA LEU A 13 -42.16 6.43 -2.70
C LEU A 13 -42.82 6.87 -4.02
N ILE A 14 -43.88 7.69 -3.95
CA ILE A 14 -44.58 8.19 -5.15
C ILE A 14 -43.68 9.16 -5.93
N THR A 15 -42.95 10.06 -5.25
CA THR A 15 -42.03 10.97 -5.94
C THR A 15 -40.85 10.23 -6.57
N GLY A 16 -40.30 9.18 -5.92
CA GLY A 16 -39.24 8.33 -6.45
C GLY A 16 -39.68 7.59 -7.73
N LEU A 17 -40.90 7.04 -7.76
CA LEU A 17 -41.47 6.34 -8.93
C LEU A 17 -41.71 7.29 -10.13
N ILE A 18 -42.16 8.51 -9.86
CA ILE A 18 -42.36 9.52 -10.91
C ILE A 18 -41.03 9.96 -11.54
N LEU A 19 -39.99 10.15 -10.69
CA LEU A 19 -38.65 10.51 -11.17
C LEU A 19 -38.02 9.39 -12.01
N PHE A 20 -38.20 8.14 -11.59
CA PHE A 20 -37.71 6.98 -12.33
C PHE A 20 -38.42 6.81 -13.70
N ALA A 21 -39.74 7.03 -13.75
CA ALA A 21 -40.51 6.99 -14.98
C ALA A 21 -40.11 8.11 -15.96
N LEU A 22 -39.82 9.32 -15.48
CA LEU A 22 -39.34 10.43 -16.30
C LEU A 22 -37.94 10.17 -16.87
N ILE A 23 -37.02 9.61 -16.08
CA ILE A 23 -35.68 9.24 -16.53
C ILE A 23 -35.75 8.12 -17.59
N PHE A 24 -36.64 7.13 -17.40
CA PHE A 24 -36.85 6.05 -18.37
C PHE A 24 -37.46 6.55 -19.69
N MET A 25 -38.37 7.52 -19.61
CA MET A 25 -38.98 8.15 -20.80
C MET A 25 -37.95 8.97 -21.60
N LEU A 26 -37.07 9.69 -20.93
CA LEU A 26 -35.96 10.42 -21.56
C LEU A 26 -34.95 9.48 -22.21
N TYR A 27 -34.69 8.32 -21.61
CA TYR A 27 -33.79 7.31 -22.17
C TYR A 27 -34.37 6.63 -23.42
N SER A 28 -35.72 6.41 -23.47
CA SER A 28 -36.42 5.81 -24.62
C SER A 28 -36.55 6.77 -25.80
N CYS A 29 -36.54 8.09 -25.59
CA CYS A 29 -36.58 9.07 -26.67
C CYS A 29 -35.23 9.28 -27.40
N PHE A 30 -34.12 8.79 -26.80
CA PHE A 30 -32.77 8.95 -27.38
C PHE A 30 -32.31 7.74 -28.20
N SER A 31 -33.13 6.68 -28.32
CA SER A 31 -32.78 5.42 -28.99
C SER A 31 -33.59 5.08 -30.22
N GLN A 32 -34.23 6.05 -30.87
CA GLN A 32 -34.86 5.88 -32.18
C GLN A 32 -34.39 6.97 -33.13
N ASP A 33 -33.44 6.62 -33.98
CA ASP A 33 -33.24 6.92 -35.39
C ASP A 33 -31.86 6.45 -35.80
N GLU A 34 -31.79 5.44 -36.63
CA GLU A 34 -31.44 5.50 -38.06
C GLU A 34 -31.47 4.09 -38.66
N SER A 35 -32.50 3.86 -39.50
CA SER A 35 -32.45 2.83 -40.53
C SER A 35 -32.12 3.52 -41.85
N GLY A 36 -30.85 3.46 -42.26
CA GLY A 36 -30.41 3.86 -43.59
C GLY A 36 -29.56 2.75 -44.17
N ASN A 37 -30.08 2.11 -45.21
CA ASN A 37 -29.35 1.20 -46.08
C ASN A 37 -28.22 1.94 -46.77
N ASP A 38 -26.98 1.46 -46.66
CA ASP A 38 -25.96 1.63 -47.69
C ASP A 38 -24.92 0.50 -47.59
N GLU A 39 -24.45 0.05 -48.76
CA GLU A 39 -23.57 -1.09 -49.05
C GLU A 39 -22.22 -1.08 -48.33
N PRO A 40 -21.55 -2.23 -48.17
CA PRO A 40 -20.33 -2.34 -47.37
C PRO A 40 -19.10 -1.83 -48.15
N GLN A 41 -18.62 -0.65 -47.82
CA GLN A 41 -17.22 -0.29 -48.11
C GLN A 41 -16.32 -0.90 -47.07
N ASN A 42 -15.51 -1.87 -47.52
CA ASN A 42 -14.45 -2.51 -46.77
C ASN A 42 -13.32 -1.49 -46.52
N THR A 43 -13.42 -0.73 -45.42
CA THR A 43 -12.30 0.01 -44.87
C THR A 43 -11.84 -0.69 -43.61
N THR A 44 -10.69 -1.34 -43.72
CA THR A 44 -9.95 -1.89 -42.58
C THR A 44 -9.62 -0.72 -41.64
N ALA A 45 -10.53 -0.41 -40.71
CA ALA A 45 -10.24 0.50 -39.62
C ALA A 45 -9.31 -0.24 -38.65
N THR A 46 -8.04 0.08 -38.69
CA THR A 46 -7.10 -0.26 -37.63
C THR A 46 -7.66 0.38 -36.36
N GLN A 47 -8.24 -0.44 -35.49
CA GLN A 47 -8.61 -0.01 -34.15
C GLN A 47 -7.31 0.34 -33.44
N VAL A 48 -7.05 1.62 -33.28
CA VAL A 48 -6.06 2.10 -32.33
C VAL A 48 -6.66 1.85 -30.96
N GLU A 49 -6.29 0.71 -30.37
CA GLU A 49 -6.56 0.40 -28.99
C GLU A 49 -5.90 1.49 -28.15
N THR A 50 -6.66 2.46 -27.69
CA THR A 50 -6.19 3.42 -26.69
C THR A 50 -5.99 2.65 -25.39
N THR A 51 -4.79 2.08 -25.22
CA THR A 51 -4.38 1.48 -23.96
C THR A 51 -4.32 2.59 -22.92
N GLN A 52 -5.32 2.64 -22.04
CA GLN A 52 -5.18 3.42 -20.82
C GLN A 52 -3.91 2.93 -20.09
N PRO A 53 -3.08 3.84 -19.55
CA PRO A 53 -1.92 3.43 -18.79
C PRO A 53 -2.36 2.47 -17.68
N ALA A 54 -1.70 1.33 -17.58
CA ALA A 54 -2.01 0.34 -16.55
C ALA A 54 -1.90 0.99 -15.17
N LYS A 55 -2.86 0.71 -14.27
CA LYS A 55 -2.80 1.19 -12.89
C LYS A 55 -1.48 0.74 -12.28
N LYS A 56 -0.70 1.69 -11.75
CA LYS A 56 0.51 1.38 -11.01
C LYS A 56 0.18 0.74 -9.66
N PHE A 57 1.08 -0.09 -9.19
CA PHE A 57 1.07 -0.60 -7.82
C PHE A 57 1.64 0.47 -6.90
N THR A 58 0.79 1.07 -6.06
CA THR A 58 1.15 2.19 -5.20
C THR A 58 1.42 1.73 -3.78
N VAL A 59 2.61 2.03 -3.27
CA VAL A 59 3.05 1.65 -1.92
C VAL A 59 3.38 2.91 -1.12
N THR A 60 2.79 3.07 0.05
CA THR A 60 3.21 4.10 1.01
C THR A 60 4.23 3.54 1.99
N LEU A 61 5.38 4.19 2.06
CA LEU A 61 6.41 3.95 3.06
C LEU A 61 6.37 5.06 4.10
N ASP A 62 6.21 4.69 5.36
CA ASP A 62 6.14 5.58 6.50
C ASP A 62 7.39 5.45 7.36
N ALA A 63 8.20 6.51 7.44
CA ALA A 63 9.28 6.59 8.40
C ALA A 63 8.73 7.11 9.72
N GLY A 64 8.60 6.25 10.73
CA GLY A 64 8.08 6.61 12.04
C GLY A 64 8.80 7.78 12.68
N HIS A 65 8.10 8.57 13.51
CA HIS A 65 8.64 9.75 14.20
C HIS A 65 9.15 10.84 13.24
N GLY A 66 10.03 11.73 13.71
CA GLY A 66 10.63 12.81 12.91
C GLY A 66 10.55 14.19 13.58
N GLY A 67 11.47 15.09 13.24
CA GLY A 67 11.56 16.42 13.82
C GLY A 67 11.69 16.38 15.35
N ASN A 68 10.74 16.98 16.05
CA ASN A 68 10.69 17.03 17.50
C ASN A 68 10.28 15.72 18.18
N ASP A 69 9.68 14.80 17.44
CA ASP A 69 9.37 13.45 17.90
C ASP A 69 10.55 12.55 17.56
N VAL A 70 11.38 12.28 18.54
CA VAL A 70 12.62 11.49 18.37
C VAL A 70 12.37 9.97 18.42
N GLY A 71 11.18 9.54 18.85
CA GLY A 71 10.90 8.16 19.17
C GLY A 71 11.67 7.70 20.43
N CYS A 72 12.03 6.44 20.46
CA CYS A 72 12.93 5.93 21.50
C CYS A 72 14.41 6.20 21.13
N HIS A 73 15.31 5.92 22.10
CA HIS A 73 16.74 6.09 21.94
C HIS A 73 17.49 4.94 22.62
N ASN A 74 18.77 4.77 22.31
CA ASN A 74 19.66 3.88 23.04
C ASN A 74 19.97 4.45 24.44
N GLY A 75 20.64 3.66 25.29
CA GLY A 75 20.85 4.02 26.70
C GLY A 75 21.62 5.32 26.94
N ASP A 76 22.48 5.75 26.03
CA ASP A 76 23.27 6.99 26.11
C ASP A 76 22.74 8.14 25.22
N GLU A 77 21.55 7.98 24.63
CA GLU A 77 20.87 8.96 23.77
C GLU A 77 21.66 9.40 22.53
N THR A 78 22.64 8.60 22.10
CA THR A 78 23.46 8.91 20.92
C THR A 78 22.82 8.41 19.62
N ARG A 79 21.80 7.53 19.71
CA ARG A 79 21.06 6.96 18.58
C ARG A 79 19.57 7.18 18.78
N LEU A 80 18.92 7.81 17.80
CA LEU A 80 17.51 8.13 17.83
C LEU A 80 16.72 7.24 16.85
N GLU A 81 15.57 6.79 17.28
CA GLU A 81 14.70 5.95 16.46
C GLU A 81 14.33 6.61 15.13
N LYS A 82 13.99 7.91 15.16
CA LYS A 82 13.61 8.65 13.95
C LYS A 82 14.65 8.60 12.83
N ASP A 83 15.94 8.55 13.20
CA ASP A 83 17.04 8.56 12.23
C ASP A 83 17.18 7.17 11.58
N ASP A 84 17.11 6.11 12.37
CA ASP A 84 17.11 4.73 11.88
C ASP A 84 15.89 4.46 11.00
N ASN A 85 14.72 4.92 11.43
CA ASN A 85 13.47 4.77 10.66
C ASN A 85 13.57 5.45 9.30
N LEU A 86 14.12 6.66 9.24
CA LEU A 86 14.35 7.37 7.97
C LEU A 86 15.34 6.61 7.09
N ALA A 87 16.45 6.17 7.67
CA ALA A 87 17.52 5.50 6.94
C ALA A 87 17.01 4.21 6.25
N ILE A 88 16.32 3.34 6.98
CA ILE A 88 15.78 2.10 6.39
C ILE A 88 14.67 2.39 5.38
N THR A 89 13.80 3.36 5.65
CA THR A 89 12.70 3.72 4.73
C THR A 89 13.24 4.20 3.38
N LEU A 90 14.25 5.07 3.39
CA LEU A 90 14.91 5.54 2.16
C LEU A 90 15.65 4.40 1.43
N ALA A 91 16.23 3.47 2.17
CA ALA A 91 16.87 2.30 1.57
C ALA A 91 15.86 1.38 0.88
N VAL A 92 14.70 1.13 1.51
CA VAL A 92 13.59 0.35 0.91
C VAL A 92 13.01 1.08 -0.31
N GLN A 93 12.82 2.40 -0.24
CA GLN A 93 12.38 3.20 -1.38
C GLN A 93 13.31 3.00 -2.59
N LYS A 94 14.62 3.09 -2.37
CA LYS A 94 15.64 2.91 -3.44
C LYS A 94 15.57 1.51 -4.06
N GLU A 95 15.31 0.49 -3.28
CA GLU A 95 15.15 -0.88 -3.78
C GLU A 95 13.84 -1.05 -4.57
N LEU A 96 12.73 -0.51 -4.07
CA LEU A 96 11.43 -0.56 -4.78
C LEU A 96 11.46 0.20 -6.11
N GLN A 97 12.23 1.28 -6.24
CA GLN A 97 12.40 2.01 -7.51
C GLN A 97 12.97 1.16 -8.65
N LYS A 98 13.55 0.00 -8.35
CA LYS A 98 14.07 -0.93 -9.37
C LYS A 98 12.98 -1.76 -10.04
N PHE A 99 11.79 -1.80 -9.47
CA PHE A 99 10.66 -2.55 -10.02
C PHE A 99 9.81 -1.66 -10.94
N PRO A 100 9.47 -2.13 -12.15
CA PRO A 100 8.59 -1.38 -13.05
C PRO A 100 7.19 -1.27 -12.46
N ASN A 101 6.43 -0.27 -12.88
CA ASN A 101 5.02 -0.07 -12.50
C ASN A 101 4.76 0.07 -10.99
N VAL A 102 5.78 0.41 -10.20
CA VAL A 102 5.64 0.76 -8.79
C VAL A 102 5.60 2.28 -8.63
N GLU A 103 4.62 2.77 -7.88
CA GLU A 103 4.55 4.14 -7.40
C GLU A 103 4.80 4.15 -5.89
N ILE A 104 5.68 5.04 -5.43
CA ILE A 104 6.08 5.07 -4.03
C ILE A 104 5.71 6.42 -3.44
N LEU A 105 4.87 6.39 -2.42
CA LEU A 105 4.55 7.55 -1.60
C LEU A 105 5.35 7.47 -0.30
N MET A 106 5.90 8.60 0.11
CA MET A 106 6.64 8.72 1.37
C MET A 106 5.89 9.65 2.32
N THR A 107 5.74 9.27 3.57
CA THR A 107 5.18 10.20 4.58
C THR A 107 6.17 11.31 4.89
N ARG A 108 7.46 11.00 4.93
CA ARG A 108 8.58 11.96 4.99
C ARG A 108 9.82 11.38 4.31
N SER A 109 10.66 12.26 3.79
CA SER A 109 11.96 11.94 3.17
C SER A 109 13.12 12.66 3.83
N ASP A 110 12.86 13.39 4.91
CA ASP A 110 13.82 14.14 5.72
C ASP A 110 13.43 14.09 7.21
N ASP A 111 14.13 14.85 8.07
CA ASP A 111 13.84 14.92 9.50
C ASP A 111 12.69 15.90 9.81
N THR A 112 11.53 15.68 9.17
CA THR A 112 10.31 16.45 9.43
C THR A 112 9.33 15.64 10.27
N PHE A 113 8.66 16.30 11.24
CA PHE A 113 7.55 15.70 11.99
C PHE A 113 6.29 15.63 11.13
N ILE A 114 5.70 14.43 11.04
CA ILE A 114 4.41 14.20 10.39
C ILE A 114 3.44 13.61 11.44
N SER A 115 2.27 14.24 11.62
CA SER A 115 1.26 13.71 12.54
C SER A 115 0.71 12.36 12.07
N LEU A 116 0.24 11.53 13.00
CA LEU A 116 -0.33 10.21 12.69
C LEU A 116 -1.47 10.29 11.66
N GLU A 117 -2.32 11.33 11.77
CA GLU A 117 -3.39 11.59 10.80
C GLU A 117 -2.87 11.87 9.40
N ASN A 118 -1.82 12.69 9.28
CA ASN A 118 -1.26 13.03 7.98
C ASN A 118 -0.52 11.84 7.35
N ARG A 119 0.08 10.93 8.13
CA ARG A 119 0.65 9.67 7.62
C ARG A 119 -0.42 8.82 6.93
N CYS A 120 -1.55 8.60 7.61
CA CYS A 120 -2.69 7.87 7.04
C CYS A 120 -3.28 8.60 5.82
N LYS A 121 -3.37 9.94 5.89
CA LYS A 121 -3.89 10.76 4.79
C LYS A 121 -3.05 10.63 3.52
N VAL A 122 -1.72 10.61 3.62
CA VAL A 122 -0.83 10.37 2.45
C VAL A 122 -1.20 9.05 1.77
N ALA A 123 -1.38 7.99 2.53
CA ALA A 123 -1.71 6.67 1.99
C ALA A 123 -3.12 6.60 1.40
N ASN A 124 -4.13 7.08 2.15
CA ASN A 124 -5.54 6.97 1.76
C ASN A 124 -5.87 7.86 0.56
N GLU A 125 -5.45 9.14 0.57
CA GLU A 125 -5.65 10.06 -0.57
C GLU A 125 -4.78 9.69 -1.78
N GLY A 126 -3.61 9.08 -1.55
CA GLY A 126 -2.77 8.52 -2.57
C GLY A 126 -3.25 7.19 -3.15
N HIS A 127 -4.38 6.66 -2.65
CA HIS A 127 -4.95 5.37 -3.06
C HIS A 127 -3.92 4.25 -3.07
N SER A 128 -3.10 4.18 -2.02
CA SER A 128 -2.08 3.16 -1.89
C SER A 128 -2.68 1.76 -1.82
N ASP A 129 -1.96 0.83 -2.41
CA ASP A 129 -2.33 -0.59 -2.37
C ASP A 129 -1.76 -1.30 -1.13
N LEU A 130 -0.64 -0.79 -0.57
CA LEU A 130 -0.03 -1.24 0.68
C LEU A 130 0.53 -0.05 1.48
N PHE A 131 0.56 -0.19 2.81
CA PHE A 131 1.18 0.77 3.73
C PHE A 131 2.13 0.05 4.69
N ILE A 132 3.37 0.55 4.80
CA ILE A 132 4.39 -0.01 5.70
C ILE A 132 4.99 1.10 6.55
N SER A 133 4.85 1.00 7.87
CA SER A 133 5.49 1.91 8.83
C SER A 133 6.73 1.27 9.42
N PHE A 134 7.86 1.99 9.40
CA PHE A 134 9.15 1.53 9.90
C PHE A 134 9.48 2.14 11.24
N HIS A 135 9.78 1.29 12.22
CA HIS A 135 10.08 1.62 13.59
C HIS A 135 11.24 0.77 14.14
N ARG A 136 11.82 1.22 15.25
CA ARG A 136 12.74 0.50 16.10
C ARG A 136 12.17 0.43 17.51
N ASN A 137 12.25 -0.75 18.11
CA ASN A 137 11.69 -1.00 19.43
C ASN A 137 12.61 -0.51 20.55
N SER A 138 12.10 -0.42 21.78
CA SER A 138 12.88 -0.21 22.99
C SER A 138 12.22 -0.90 24.19
N ALA A 139 13.03 -1.55 25.01
CA ALA A 139 12.63 -2.12 26.30
C ALA A 139 13.87 -2.32 27.16
N THR A 140 13.69 -2.44 28.48
CA THR A 140 14.79 -2.72 29.43
C THR A 140 15.51 -4.03 29.09
N GLU A 141 14.74 -5.04 28.67
CA GLU A 141 15.26 -6.31 28.17
C GLU A 141 14.43 -6.70 26.95
N GLY A 142 15.05 -6.71 25.78
CA GLY A 142 14.38 -7.07 24.53
C GLY A 142 15.35 -7.19 23.38
N ASN A 143 15.05 -8.08 22.44
CA ASN A 143 15.80 -8.21 21.20
C ASN A 143 14.91 -8.82 20.11
N GLY A 144 15.28 -8.59 18.86
CA GLY A 144 14.66 -9.18 17.69
C GLY A 144 13.63 -8.29 17.03
N VAL A 145 13.06 -8.80 15.94
CA VAL A 145 12.10 -8.11 15.09
C VAL A 145 10.67 -8.59 15.34
N GLU A 146 9.71 -7.69 15.29
CA GLU A 146 8.28 -8.01 15.31
C GLU A 146 7.51 -7.11 14.35
N ILE A 147 6.34 -7.55 13.92
CA ILE A 147 5.48 -6.75 13.06
C ILE A 147 4.08 -6.69 13.65
N TRP A 148 3.56 -5.47 13.74
CA TRP A 148 2.23 -5.20 14.27
C TRP A 148 1.23 -4.94 13.15
N ILE A 149 0.08 -5.60 13.24
CA ILE A 149 -1.06 -5.40 12.34
C ILE A 149 -2.31 -5.03 13.15
N ASN A 150 -3.37 -4.62 12.46
CA ASN A 150 -4.65 -4.33 13.10
C ASN A 150 -5.23 -5.60 13.75
N GLU A 151 -5.88 -5.49 14.92
CA GLU A 151 -6.57 -6.63 15.58
C GLU A 151 -7.77 -7.16 14.78
N ASN A 152 -8.34 -6.32 13.91
CA ASN A 152 -9.37 -6.72 12.96
C ASN A 152 -8.78 -6.89 11.56
N SER A 153 -7.52 -7.35 11.50
CA SER A 153 -6.77 -7.46 10.26
C SER A 153 -7.46 -8.35 9.24
N GLU A 154 -7.41 -7.93 7.99
CA GLU A 154 -7.79 -8.76 6.86
C GLU A 154 -6.61 -9.64 6.41
N THR A 155 -6.88 -10.58 5.51
CA THR A 155 -5.86 -11.50 4.96
C THR A 155 -4.64 -10.75 4.41
N GLY A 156 -4.82 -9.54 3.89
CA GLY A 156 -3.75 -8.72 3.31
C GLY A 156 -2.71 -8.25 4.32
N ASP A 157 -3.13 -7.82 5.52
CA ASP A 157 -2.21 -7.38 6.59
C ASP A 157 -1.32 -8.53 7.06
N ALA A 158 -1.94 -9.68 7.35
CA ALA A 158 -1.22 -10.87 7.82
C ALA A 158 -0.24 -11.39 6.76
N LEU A 159 -0.62 -11.34 5.49
CA LEU A 159 0.24 -11.74 4.37
C LEU A 159 1.46 -10.82 4.24
N LEU A 160 1.25 -9.48 4.28
CA LEU A 160 2.30 -8.48 4.23
C LEU A 160 3.29 -8.69 5.39
N ALA A 161 2.78 -8.80 6.61
CA ALA A 161 3.59 -9.02 7.80
C ALA A 161 4.41 -10.32 7.71
N SER A 162 3.78 -11.42 7.29
CA SER A 162 4.42 -12.73 7.13
C SER A 162 5.54 -12.70 6.09
N ASN A 163 5.32 -12.08 4.94
CA ASN A 163 6.31 -11.97 3.88
C ASN A 163 7.52 -11.14 4.32
N ILE A 164 7.30 -10.01 5.02
CA ILE A 164 8.39 -9.18 5.54
C ILE A 164 9.17 -9.91 6.63
N LEU A 165 8.50 -10.57 7.57
CA LEU A 165 9.18 -11.37 8.62
C LEU A 165 10.05 -12.46 8.02
N ALA A 166 9.52 -13.22 7.05
CA ALA A 166 10.28 -14.26 6.36
C ALA A 166 11.49 -13.68 5.59
N ALA A 167 11.36 -12.48 5.03
CA ALA A 167 12.44 -11.77 4.37
C ALA A 167 13.56 -11.40 5.36
N LEU A 168 13.19 -10.82 6.51
CA LEU A 168 14.13 -10.46 7.58
C LEU A 168 14.85 -11.68 8.16
N GLU A 169 14.14 -12.81 8.33
CA GLU A 169 14.76 -14.07 8.79
C GLU A 169 15.80 -14.61 7.82
N ARG A 170 15.54 -14.54 6.50
CA ARG A 170 16.52 -14.97 5.48
C ARG A 170 17.83 -14.17 5.54
N VAL A 171 17.75 -12.88 5.83
CA VAL A 171 18.93 -12.04 6.03
C VAL A 171 19.62 -12.36 7.37
N GLY A 172 18.83 -12.70 8.36
CA GLY A 172 19.23 -13.00 9.73
C GLY A 172 18.86 -11.87 10.70
N VAL A 173 18.25 -12.25 11.78
CA VAL A 173 17.82 -11.39 12.90
C VAL A 173 18.23 -12.05 14.22
N THR A 174 18.39 -11.27 15.28
CA THR A 174 18.71 -11.82 16.60
C THR A 174 17.60 -12.74 17.10
N LYS A 175 16.34 -12.37 16.80
CA LYS A 175 15.16 -13.15 17.12
C LYS A 175 13.98 -12.73 16.23
N ASN A 176 13.24 -13.68 15.68
CA ASN A 176 11.90 -13.44 15.16
C ASN A 176 10.87 -13.54 16.29
N ARG A 177 10.20 -12.43 16.58
CA ARG A 177 9.16 -12.34 17.64
C ARG A 177 7.76 -12.52 17.07
N GLY A 178 7.63 -12.68 15.75
CA GLY A 178 6.38 -12.93 15.04
C GLY A 178 5.54 -11.70 14.77
N THR A 179 4.40 -11.95 14.14
CA THR A 179 3.35 -10.96 13.95
C THR A 179 2.55 -10.80 15.24
N LYS A 180 2.22 -9.55 15.56
CA LYS A 180 1.40 -9.15 16.71
C LYS A 180 0.15 -8.45 16.18
N GLU A 181 -0.96 -8.66 16.85
CA GLU A 181 -2.22 -7.99 16.56
C GLU A 181 -2.55 -6.97 17.64
N GLY A 182 -3.11 -5.85 17.21
CA GLY A 182 -3.61 -4.84 18.13
C GLY A 182 -2.60 -3.77 18.50
N TYR A 183 -2.17 -3.74 19.75
CA TYR A 183 -1.44 -2.64 20.36
C TYR A 183 -0.39 -3.13 21.35
N ARG A 184 0.61 -2.28 21.55
CA ARG A 184 1.64 -2.50 22.57
C ARG A 184 1.25 -1.90 23.92
N ASP A 185 0.52 -0.79 23.92
CA ASP A 185 0.25 0.04 25.09
C ASP A 185 -0.99 -0.37 25.86
N ALA A 186 -1.03 -0.02 27.15
CA ALA A 186 -2.10 -0.40 28.08
C ALA A 186 -3.47 0.31 27.82
N ASP A 187 -3.53 1.24 26.87
CA ASP A 187 -4.76 1.96 26.54
C ASP A 187 -5.74 1.15 25.67
N GLY A 188 -5.33 -0.05 25.24
CA GLY A 188 -6.21 -0.99 24.56
C GLY A 188 -6.59 -0.60 23.13
N LYS A 189 -5.78 0.18 22.45
CA LYS A 189 -6.04 0.63 21.07
C LYS A 189 -4.97 0.13 20.11
N ASN A 190 -5.39 -0.27 18.90
CA ASN A 190 -4.47 -0.55 17.81
C ASN A 190 -3.55 0.63 17.53
N TYR A 191 -2.35 0.37 16.99
CA TYR A 191 -1.52 1.44 16.45
C TYR A 191 -2.33 2.29 15.49
N TYR A 192 -2.21 3.62 15.64
CA TYR A 192 -3.04 4.59 14.92
C TYR A 192 -2.98 4.37 13.41
N VAL A 193 -1.78 4.21 12.86
CA VAL A 193 -1.60 4.03 11.42
C VAL A 193 -2.26 2.76 10.89
N ASN A 194 -2.13 1.63 11.59
CA ASN A 194 -2.78 0.37 11.20
C ASN A 194 -4.31 0.42 11.29
N ARG A 195 -4.86 1.32 12.13
CA ARG A 195 -6.31 1.46 12.31
C ARG A 195 -6.96 2.41 11.32
N HIS A 196 -6.22 3.38 10.78
CA HIS A 196 -6.77 4.47 9.98
C HIS A 196 -6.26 4.49 8.53
N THR A 197 -5.54 3.48 8.11
CA THR A 197 -5.23 3.22 6.70
C THR A 197 -6.28 2.30 6.10
N ASP A 198 -6.66 2.55 4.85
CA ASP A 198 -7.77 1.87 4.16
C ASP A 198 -7.31 0.62 3.38
N MET A 199 -6.00 0.39 3.28
CA MET A 199 -5.36 -0.71 2.58
C MET A 199 -4.65 -1.64 3.56
N PRO A 200 -4.21 -2.85 3.12
CA PRO A 200 -3.35 -3.70 3.94
C PRO A 200 -2.15 -2.95 4.48
N SER A 201 -1.95 -3.02 5.80
CA SER A 201 -0.96 -2.23 6.53
C SER A 201 -0.22 -3.03 7.58
N CYS A 202 1.02 -2.63 7.86
CA CYS A 202 1.77 -3.12 9.00
C CYS A 202 2.73 -2.06 9.56
N LEU A 203 3.05 -2.20 10.85
CA LEU A 203 4.11 -1.46 11.52
C LEU A 203 5.22 -2.44 11.89
N THR A 204 6.42 -2.20 11.37
CA THR A 204 7.59 -3.04 11.63
C THR A 204 8.42 -2.49 12.78
N GLU A 205 8.86 -3.37 13.68
CA GLU A 205 9.82 -3.09 14.73
C GLU A 205 11.12 -3.83 14.41
N LEU A 206 12.08 -3.12 13.82
CA LEU A 206 13.30 -3.69 13.24
C LEU A 206 14.43 -3.78 14.27
N GLY A 207 14.21 -4.52 15.35
CA GLY A 207 15.13 -4.67 16.47
C GLY A 207 14.98 -3.59 17.53
N PHE A 208 15.64 -3.78 18.66
CA PHE A 208 15.59 -2.91 19.83
C PHE A 208 16.78 -1.97 19.86
N LEU A 209 16.53 -0.65 19.93
CA LEU A 209 17.61 0.35 20.12
C LEU A 209 18.37 0.16 21.43
N SER A 210 17.72 -0.39 22.45
CA SER A 210 18.31 -0.75 23.73
C SER A 210 19.20 -2.00 23.68
N ASN A 211 19.27 -2.71 22.54
CA ASN A 211 20.04 -3.94 22.37
C ASN A 211 21.17 -3.74 21.35
N GLU A 212 22.43 -3.93 21.79
CA GLU A 212 23.62 -3.68 20.97
C GLU A 212 23.74 -4.69 19.80
N GLU A 213 23.30 -5.93 19.98
CA GLU A 213 23.34 -6.93 18.93
C GLU A 213 22.34 -6.57 17.81
N ASP A 214 21.10 -6.15 18.16
CA ASP A 214 20.11 -5.66 17.20
C ASP A 214 20.64 -4.42 16.45
N ASN A 215 21.32 -3.50 17.12
CA ASN A 215 21.94 -2.35 16.49
C ASN A 215 23.04 -2.77 15.51
N THR A 216 23.88 -3.73 15.90
CA THR A 216 24.92 -4.29 15.01
C THR A 216 24.30 -4.94 13.76
N TYR A 217 23.23 -5.72 13.91
CA TYR A 217 22.51 -6.31 12.78
C TYR A 217 21.92 -5.24 11.88
N PHE A 218 21.25 -4.24 12.47
CA PHE A 218 20.68 -3.14 11.71
C PHE A 218 21.74 -2.40 10.88
N ASP A 219 22.87 -2.05 11.47
CA ASP A 219 23.94 -1.29 10.80
C ASP A 219 24.62 -2.10 9.70
N THR A 220 24.92 -3.37 9.96
CA THR A 220 25.69 -4.21 9.04
C THR A 220 24.85 -4.82 7.94
N LYS A 221 23.52 -4.98 8.14
CA LYS A 221 22.61 -5.66 7.22
C LYS A 221 21.52 -4.76 6.63
N GLN A 222 21.56 -3.44 6.88
CA GLN A 222 20.51 -2.52 6.46
C GLN A 222 20.22 -2.60 4.95
N ALA A 223 21.25 -2.69 4.11
CA ALA A 223 21.08 -2.79 2.67
C ALA A 223 20.41 -4.12 2.24
N GLU A 224 20.74 -5.21 2.92
CA GLU A 224 20.13 -6.52 2.68
C GLU A 224 18.69 -6.54 3.18
N TYR A 225 18.41 -5.98 4.35
CA TYR A 225 17.04 -5.79 4.86
C TYR A 225 16.19 -5.00 3.86
N ALA A 226 16.70 -3.87 3.39
CA ALA A 226 15.99 -3.02 2.45
C ALA A 226 15.64 -3.77 1.16
N LYS A 227 16.59 -4.53 0.60
CA LYS A 227 16.39 -5.34 -0.61
C LYS A 227 15.34 -6.42 -0.41
N GLU A 228 15.46 -7.19 0.67
CA GLU A 228 14.56 -8.30 0.94
C GLU A 228 13.15 -7.83 1.36
N ILE A 229 13.03 -6.69 2.09
CA ILE A 229 11.75 -6.06 2.39
C ILE A 229 11.08 -5.58 1.08
N ALA A 230 11.82 -4.91 0.20
CA ALA A 230 11.28 -4.47 -1.10
C ALA A 230 10.75 -5.67 -1.91
N GLN A 231 11.50 -6.77 -1.96
CA GLN A 231 11.04 -7.99 -2.62
C GLN A 231 9.79 -8.58 -1.95
N ALA A 232 9.71 -8.59 -0.62
CA ALA A 232 8.54 -9.06 0.13
C ALA A 232 7.28 -8.21 -0.16
N ILE A 233 7.44 -6.89 -0.32
CA ILE A 233 6.37 -5.98 -0.72
C ILE A 233 5.85 -6.34 -2.12
N ILE A 234 6.75 -6.55 -3.08
CA ILE A 234 6.38 -6.95 -4.44
C ILE A 234 5.70 -8.32 -4.46
N ASP A 235 6.23 -9.29 -3.71
CA ASP A 235 5.64 -10.63 -3.62
C ASP A 235 4.24 -10.59 -2.98
N THR A 236 4.03 -9.72 -1.98
CA THR A 236 2.72 -9.47 -1.42
C THR A 236 1.77 -8.87 -2.47
N GLY A 237 2.22 -7.86 -3.21
CA GLY A 237 1.45 -7.28 -4.30
C GLY A 237 1.04 -8.30 -5.37
N LYS A 238 1.94 -9.22 -5.73
CA LYS A 238 1.64 -10.34 -6.66
C LYS A 238 0.59 -11.30 -6.08
N GLN A 239 0.76 -11.70 -4.83
CA GLN A 239 -0.15 -12.65 -4.16
C GLN A 239 -1.55 -12.07 -3.97
N LEU A 240 -1.66 -10.75 -3.78
CA LEU A 240 -2.94 -10.03 -3.68
C LEU A 240 -3.49 -9.59 -5.06
N ASN A 241 -2.81 -9.91 -6.17
CA ASN A 241 -3.15 -9.46 -7.53
C ASN A 241 -3.16 -7.93 -7.71
N LEU A 242 -2.40 -7.20 -6.91
CA LEU A 242 -2.25 -5.75 -6.96
C LEU A 242 -1.08 -5.33 -7.87
N TYR A 243 -0.02 -6.13 -7.93
CA TYR A 243 1.15 -5.90 -8.78
C TYR A 243 1.20 -6.89 -9.95
N LYS A 244 1.42 -6.34 -11.15
CA LYS A 244 1.65 -7.13 -12.36
C LYS A 244 2.98 -6.71 -12.99
N GLU A 245 3.82 -7.69 -13.27
CA GLU A 245 5.02 -7.45 -14.08
C GLU A 245 4.61 -7.06 -15.49
N GLU A 246 5.28 -6.07 -16.05
CA GLU A 246 5.12 -5.73 -17.45
C GLU A 246 5.69 -6.89 -18.28
N THR A 247 4.83 -7.59 -19.01
CA THR A 247 5.30 -8.55 -20.01
C THR A 247 5.97 -7.75 -21.12
N ALA A 248 7.28 -7.95 -21.32
CA ALA A 248 7.96 -7.35 -22.47
C ALA A 248 7.15 -7.66 -23.75
N PRO A 249 6.96 -6.66 -24.64
CA PRO A 249 6.25 -6.90 -25.89
C PRO A 249 6.93 -8.07 -26.61
N ALA A 250 6.14 -9.06 -27.01
CA ALA A 250 6.62 -10.21 -27.76
C ALA A 250 7.44 -9.69 -28.95
N GLN A 251 8.72 -10.02 -29.01
CA GLN A 251 9.54 -9.73 -30.17
C GLN A 251 8.88 -10.44 -31.35
N SER A 252 8.37 -9.64 -32.30
CA SER A 252 7.90 -10.18 -33.57
C SER A 252 9.10 -10.88 -34.24
N GLU A 253 8.99 -12.20 -34.40
CA GLU A 253 9.95 -12.96 -35.18
C GLU A 253 10.11 -12.33 -36.57
N PRO A 254 11.35 -12.12 -37.06
CA PRO A 254 11.53 -11.63 -38.40
C PRO A 254 10.99 -12.66 -39.39
N ALA A 255 10.06 -12.23 -40.25
CA ALA A 255 9.52 -13.05 -41.32
C ALA A 255 10.68 -13.66 -42.13
N SER A 256 10.73 -15.00 -42.16
CA SER A 256 11.66 -15.71 -43.00
C SER A 256 11.34 -15.42 -44.47
N THR A 257 12.20 -14.66 -45.12
CA THR A 257 12.20 -14.53 -46.58
C THR A 257 12.67 -15.86 -47.17
N GLU A 258 11.74 -16.71 -47.61
CA GLU A 258 12.06 -17.80 -48.54
C GLU A 258 12.53 -17.17 -49.86
N ALA A 259 13.81 -17.36 -50.13
CA ALA A 259 14.38 -17.09 -51.46
C ALA A 259 14.03 -18.27 -52.37
N THR A 260 13.12 -18.01 -53.31
CA THR A 260 12.88 -18.93 -54.42
C THR A 260 13.99 -18.73 -55.47
N THR A 261 14.76 -19.79 -55.70
CA THR A 261 15.63 -19.98 -56.86
C THR A 261 14.85 -20.56 -58.00
#